data_af897ba61512bcf7ccd6f879a4dcb2d7
#
_entry.id   af897ba61512bcf7ccd6f879a4dcb2d7
#
_cell.length_a   1.000
_cell.length_b   1.000
_cell.length_c   1.000
_cell.angle_alpha   90.00
_cell.angle_beta   90.00
_cell.angle_gamma   90.00
#
_symmetry.space_group_name_H-M   'P 1'
#
loop_
_entity.id
_entity.type
_entity.pdbx_description
1 polymer ?
#
loop_
_entity_poly.entity_id
_entity_poly.type
_entity_poly.pdbx_seq_one_letter_code
_entity_poly.pdbx_strand_id
1 'polypeptide(L)'
;MSYQNNYQNNQNDGAMGWDEEIVKDSEFVTLPEGIYDFIIKKPFERQKTSGQGKLPVCNKAVITLTINYEGKEVDVSTNLTLHRSLEWKISQFFEAIGLKRRGEPCRMAWNEIIGKTGKVKIAPREYNGNTYNDVKEFIVPSLDNIQPQSNAQQQWGNWNK
;
A
#
# COMPACT_ATOMS: atom_id res chain seq x y z
N MET A 1 -13.64 -45.28 15.90
CA MET A 1 -13.02 -45.94 14.75
C MET A 1 -13.13 -45.10 13.51
N SER A 2 -14.32 -45.01 12.97
CA SER A 2 -14.50 -44.26 11.77
C SER A 2 -14.24 -42.74 11.96
N TYR A 3 -14.39 -42.29 13.15
CA TYR A 3 -14.13 -40.89 13.47
C TYR A 3 -12.68 -40.50 13.25
N GLN A 4 -11.78 -41.41 13.58
CA GLN A 4 -10.35 -41.12 13.44
C GLN A 4 -9.96 -40.97 11.99
N ASN A 5 -10.57 -41.74 11.13
CA ASN A 5 -10.28 -41.65 9.72
C ASN A 5 -10.74 -40.32 9.16
N ASN A 6 -11.87 -39.84 9.66
CA ASN A 6 -12.39 -38.59 9.22
C ASN A 6 -11.48 -37.43 9.62
N TYR A 7 -10.93 -37.52 10.81
CA TYR A 7 -10.02 -36.46 11.25
C TYR A 7 -8.78 -36.41 10.37
N GLN A 8 -8.27 -37.56 9.99
CA GLN A 8 -7.10 -37.60 9.15
C GLN A 8 -7.38 -36.95 7.79
N ASN A 9 -8.53 -37.23 7.26
CA ASN A 9 -8.90 -36.65 5.99
C ASN A 9 -9.04 -35.15 6.11
N ASN A 10 -9.58 -34.69 7.22
CA ASN A 10 -9.75 -33.27 7.43
C ASN A 10 -8.42 -32.55 7.52
N GLN A 11 -7.43 -33.21 8.08
CA GLN A 11 -6.12 -32.62 8.17
C GLN A 11 -5.51 -32.37 6.81
N ASN A 12 -5.82 -33.24 5.87
CA ASN A 12 -5.33 -33.06 4.51
C ASN A 12 -5.98 -31.86 3.84
N ASP A 13 -7.19 -31.55 4.23
CA ASP A 13 -7.91 -30.40 3.68
C ASP A 13 -7.44 -29.10 4.27
N GLY A 14 -6.76 -29.14 5.40
CA GLY A 14 -6.43 -27.92 6.12
C GLY A 14 -7.55 -27.41 7.01
N ALA A 15 -8.67 -28.11 7.06
CA ALA A 15 -9.77 -27.71 7.93
C ALA A 15 -9.43 -28.05 9.39
N MET A 16 -9.86 -27.17 10.29
CA MET A 16 -9.57 -27.33 11.72
C MET A 16 -10.86 -27.54 12.47
N GLY A 17 -10.76 -28.40 13.50
CA GLY A 17 -11.87 -28.56 14.42
C GLY A 17 -11.91 -27.46 15.46
N TRP A 18 -13.01 -27.42 16.21
CA TRP A 18 -13.19 -26.34 17.18
C TRP A 18 -12.21 -26.42 18.36
N ASP A 19 -11.71 -27.60 18.65
CA ASP A 19 -10.86 -27.83 19.81
C ASP A 19 -9.41 -28.10 19.46
N GLU A 20 -9.03 -27.93 18.23
CA GLU A 20 -7.68 -28.25 17.81
C GLU A 20 -6.68 -27.26 18.36
N GLU A 21 -5.50 -27.74 18.56
CA GLU A 21 -4.41 -26.94 19.07
C GLU A 21 -3.88 -26.01 17.99
N ILE A 22 -3.62 -24.77 18.36
CA ILE A 22 -3.00 -23.79 17.46
C ILE A 22 -1.50 -23.91 17.68
N VAL A 23 -0.77 -24.27 16.63
CA VAL A 23 0.67 -24.46 16.73
C VAL A 23 1.46 -23.44 15.95
N LYS A 24 0.82 -22.74 15.02
CA LYS A 24 1.53 -21.78 14.17
C LYS A 24 1.18 -20.37 14.60
N ASP A 25 2.21 -19.59 14.88
CA ASP A 25 2.01 -18.22 15.28
C ASP A 25 1.68 -17.35 14.09
N SER A 26 1.03 -16.23 14.37
CA SER A 26 0.77 -15.21 13.38
C SER A 26 2.09 -14.62 12.90
N GLU A 27 2.23 -14.53 11.59
CA GLU A 27 3.44 -13.96 11.00
C GLU A 27 3.22 -12.49 10.71
N PHE A 28 4.19 -11.69 11.09
CA PHE A 28 4.19 -10.28 10.76
C PHE A 28 5.60 -9.91 10.33
N VAL A 29 5.73 -9.40 9.10
CA VAL A 29 7.04 -9.05 8.56
C VAL A 29 7.22 -7.55 8.73
N THR A 30 8.25 -7.16 9.48
CA THR A 30 8.62 -5.76 9.63
C THR A 30 9.60 -5.41 8.52
N LEU A 31 9.23 -4.43 7.71
CA LEU A 31 10.08 -3.99 6.62
C LEU A 31 11.10 -2.98 7.12
N PRO A 32 12.38 -3.16 6.78
CA PRO A 32 13.36 -2.11 7.09
C PRO A 32 13.00 -0.81 6.39
N GLU A 33 13.46 0.29 6.95
CA GLU A 33 13.24 1.58 6.32
C GLU A 33 13.82 1.58 4.91
N GLY A 34 13.02 2.03 3.94
CA GLY A 34 13.48 2.07 2.57
C GLY A 34 12.35 2.34 1.60
N ILE A 35 12.69 2.30 0.32
CA ILE A 35 11.74 2.52 -0.75
C ILE A 35 11.44 1.18 -1.39
N TYR A 36 10.16 0.88 -1.54
CA TYR A 36 9.69 -0.40 -2.04
C TYR A 36 8.73 -0.21 -3.20
N ASP A 37 8.78 -1.15 -4.13
CA ASP A 37 7.77 -1.25 -5.17
C ASP A 37 6.52 -1.90 -4.59
N PHE A 38 5.36 -1.41 -5.00
CA PHE A 38 4.10 -1.99 -4.56
C PHE A 38 3.15 -2.16 -5.73
N ILE A 39 2.18 -3.03 -5.53
CA ILE A 39 1.06 -3.18 -6.44
C ILE A 39 -0.22 -3.17 -5.61
N ILE A 40 -1.28 -2.62 -6.17
CA ILE A 40 -2.58 -2.60 -5.53
C ILE A 40 -3.39 -3.75 -6.09
N LYS A 41 -3.57 -4.78 -5.27
CA LYS A 41 -4.31 -5.98 -5.67
C LYS A 41 -5.71 -6.03 -5.08
N LYS A 42 -5.91 -5.36 -3.95
CA LYS A 42 -7.15 -5.49 -3.18
C LYS A 42 -7.98 -4.23 -3.31
N PRO A 43 -9.30 -4.37 -3.31
CA PRO A 43 -10.16 -3.19 -3.31
C PRO A 43 -9.89 -2.33 -2.08
N PHE A 44 -10.00 -1.03 -2.24
CA PHE A 44 -9.84 -0.15 -1.09
C PHE A 44 -11.16 -0.11 -0.31
N GLU A 45 -11.05 0.29 0.96
CA GLU A 45 -12.21 0.42 1.82
C GLU A 45 -12.59 1.87 1.98
N ARG A 46 -13.87 2.13 1.98
CA ARG A 46 -14.40 3.47 2.22
C ARG A 46 -14.81 3.54 3.69
N GLN A 47 -14.21 4.49 4.40
CA GLN A 47 -14.48 4.70 5.81
C GLN A 47 -14.65 6.18 6.07
N LYS A 48 -14.90 6.52 7.31
CA LYS A 48 -14.96 7.93 7.75
C LYS A 48 -14.09 8.09 8.97
N THR A 49 -13.52 9.26 9.10
CA THR A 49 -12.78 9.60 10.32
C THR A 49 -13.76 9.82 11.46
N SER A 50 -13.26 9.76 12.70
CA SER A 50 -14.11 9.87 13.87
C SER A 50 -14.63 11.28 14.12
N GLY A 51 -13.91 12.28 13.63
CA GLY A 51 -14.24 13.67 13.91
C GLY A 51 -13.83 14.13 15.28
N GLN A 52 -13.15 13.27 16.04
CA GLN A 52 -12.75 13.61 17.41
C GLN A 52 -11.36 14.23 17.48
N GLY A 53 -10.59 14.17 16.40
CA GLY A 53 -9.28 14.79 16.36
C GLY A 53 -9.37 16.20 15.81
N LYS A 54 -8.29 16.63 15.19
CA LYS A 54 -8.23 17.99 14.62
C LYS A 54 -9.10 18.15 13.39
N LEU A 55 -9.47 17.05 12.76
CA LEU A 55 -10.24 17.11 11.52
C LEU A 55 -11.71 16.78 11.79
N PRO A 56 -12.62 17.37 11.03
CA PRO A 56 -14.03 16.98 11.10
C PRO A 56 -14.20 15.57 10.56
N VAL A 57 -15.42 15.06 10.60
CA VAL A 57 -15.72 13.78 9.96
C VAL A 57 -15.51 13.94 8.47
N CYS A 58 -14.63 13.11 7.93
CA CYS A 58 -14.26 13.13 6.50
C CYS A 58 -14.30 11.73 5.96
N ASN A 59 -14.48 11.63 4.66
CA ASN A 59 -14.29 10.36 3.98
C ASN A 59 -12.83 9.97 4.06
N LYS A 60 -12.59 8.67 4.12
CA LYS A 60 -11.25 8.13 4.23
C LYS A 60 -11.17 6.85 3.40
N ALA A 61 -10.16 6.76 2.56
CA ALA A 61 -9.89 5.55 1.80
C ALA A 61 -8.77 4.78 2.48
N VAL A 62 -9.01 3.50 2.75
CA VAL A 62 -7.99 2.62 3.30
C VAL A 62 -7.43 1.81 2.15
N ILE A 63 -6.17 2.04 1.83
CA ILE A 63 -5.51 1.42 0.68
C ILE A 63 -4.56 0.35 1.19
N THR A 64 -4.59 -0.81 0.55
CA THR A 64 -3.65 -1.88 0.85
C THR A 64 -2.62 -1.95 -0.26
N LEU A 65 -1.36 -1.80 0.12
CA LEU A 65 -0.23 -1.91 -0.79
C LEU A 65 0.41 -3.27 -0.60
N THR A 66 0.56 -4.03 -1.67
CA THR A 66 1.22 -5.33 -1.61
C THR A 66 2.65 -5.18 -2.09
N ILE A 67 3.58 -5.52 -1.22
CA ILE A 67 5.01 -5.38 -1.44
C ILE A 67 5.63 -6.77 -1.42
N ASN A 68 6.47 -7.07 -2.41
CA ASN A 68 7.22 -8.31 -2.40
C ASN A 68 8.55 -8.07 -1.71
N TYR A 69 8.74 -8.72 -0.57
CA TYR A 69 9.95 -8.57 0.20
C TYR A 69 10.54 -9.95 0.44
N GLU A 70 11.72 -10.19 -0.14
CA GLU A 70 12.43 -11.45 -0.01
C GLU A 70 11.56 -12.65 -0.34
N GLY A 71 10.78 -12.52 -1.42
CA GLY A 71 9.94 -13.60 -1.89
C GLY A 71 8.60 -13.73 -1.22
N LYS A 72 8.30 -12.88 -0.25
CA LYS A 72 7.01 -12.90 0.45
C LYS A 72 6.22 -11.65 0.14
N GLU A 73 4.91 -11.80 0.05
CA GLU A 73 4.04 -10.65 -0.11
C GLU A 73 3.70 -10.08 1.25
N VAL A 74 3.96 -8.81 1.42
CA VAL A 74 3.68 -8.08 2.65
C VAL A 74 2.68 -7.00 2.33
N ASP A 75 1.54 -7.02 3.00
CA ASP A 75 0.49 -6.01 2.81
C ASP A 75 0.69 -4.90 3.82
N VAL A 76 0.72 -3.67 3.32
CA VAL A 76 0.85 -2.49 4.16
C VAL A 76 -0.34 -1.59 3.88
N SER A 77 -1.07 -1.23 4.94
CA SER A 77 -2.25 -0.39 4.80
C SER A 77 -1.90 1.06 5.07
N THR A 78 -2.52 1.95 4.34
CA THR A 78 -2.39 3.38 4.58
C THR A 78 -3.73 4.05 4.37
N ASN A 79 -3.92 5.17 5.04
CA ASN A 79 -5.17 5.93 4.96
C ASN A 79 -4.98 7.17 4.13
N LEU A 80 -5.93 7.42 3.26
CA LEU A 80 -5.99 8.69 2.52
C LEU A 80 -7.26 9.40 2.96
N THR A 81 -7.09 10.39 3.82
CA THR A 81 -8.21 11.16 4.35
C THR A 81 -8.55 12.28 3.38
N LEU A 82 -9.83 12.34 2.99
CA LEU A 82 -10.27 13.29 1.98
C LEU A 82 -10.60 14.63 2.65
N HIS A 83 -9.53 15.37 2.96
CA HIS A 83 -9.61 16.70 3.54
C HIS A 83 -8.60 17.59 2.82
N ARG A 84 -8.96 18.86 2.65
CA ARG A 84 -8.09 19.77 1.90
C ARG A 84 -6.68 19.86 2.49
N SER A 85 -6.56 19.80 3.81
CA SER A 85 -5.24 19.89 4.44
C SER A 85 -4.36 18.69 4.13
N LEU A 86 -4.95 17.59 3.67
CA LEU A 86 -4.23 16.36 3.32
C LEU A 86 -4.29 16.06 1.83
N GLU A 87 -4.71 17.03 1.05
CA GLU A 87 -4.82 16.86 -0.40
C GLU A 87 -3.47 16.52 -1.02
N TRP A 88 -2.39 17.04 -0.46
CA TRP A 88 -1.05 16.78 -0.96
C TRP A 88 -0.74 15.27 -0.95
N LYS A 89 -1.21 14.57 0.06
CA LYS A 89 -0.95 13.14 0.17
C LYS A 89 -1.75 12.36 -0.86
N ILE A 90 -2.99 12.77 -1.07
CA ILE A 90 -3.84 12.13 -2.09
C ILE A 90 -3.23 12.37 -3.47
N SER A 91 -2.78 13.59 -3.73
CA SER A 91 -2.12 13.92 -4.98
C SER A 91 -0.88 13.06 -5.19
N GLN A 92 -0.08 12.93 -4.13
CA GLN A 92 1.15 12.15 -4.20
C GLN A 92 0.85 10.69 -4.53
N PHE A 93 -0.21 10.14 -3.94
CA PHE A 93 -0.60 8.77 -4.21
C PHE A 93 -0.97 8.58 -5.69
N PHE A 94 -1.83 9.44 -6.22
CA PHE A 94 -2.26 9.30 -7.61
C PHE A 94 -1.13 9.57 -8.59
N GLU A 95 -0.21 10.48 -8.24
CA GLU A 95 0.96 10.70 -9.08
C GLU A 95 1.87 9.47 -9.08
N ALA A 96 2.02 8.84 -7.91
CA ALA A 96 2.91 7.69 -7.80
C ALA A 96 2.44 6.51 -8.62
N ILE A 97 1.13 6.34 -8.77
CA ILE A 97 0.59 5.21 -9.55
C ILE A 97 0.26 5.60 -10.99
N GLY A 98 0.59 6.82 -11.39
CA GLY A 98 0.48 7.20 -12.78
C GLY A 98 -0.89 7.70 -13.22
N LEU A 99 -1.80 7.97 -12.29
CA LEU A 99 -3.14 8.42 -12.62
C LEU A 99 -3.30 9.94 -12.52
N LYS A 100 -2.24 10.64 -12.17
CA LYS A 100 -2.23 12.11 -12.11
C LYS A 100 -0.87 12.58 -12.55
N ARG A 101 -0.83 13.69 -13.26
CA ARG A 101 0.41 14.36 -13.61
C ARG A 101 0.62 15.56 -12.69
N ARG A 102 1.87 15.76 -12.33
CA ARG A 102 2.21 16.84 -11.44
C ARG A 102 1.86 18.17 -12.08
N GLY A 103 1.20 19.00 -11.29
CA GLY A 103 0.79 20.32 -11.76
C GLY A 103 -0.53 20.35 -12.49
N GLU A 104 -1.14 19.20 -12.74
CA GLU A 104 -2.42 19.15 -13.44
C GLU A 104 -3.51 18.67 -12.50
N PRO A 105 -4.62 19.39 -12.44
CA PRO A 105 -5.75 18.91 -11.65
C PRO A 105 -6.27 17.61 -12.22
N CYS A 106 -6.79 16.75 -11.35
CA CYS A 106 -7.43 15.54 -11.83
C CYS A 106 -8.52 15.14 -10.85
N ARG A 107 -9.46 14.37 -11.38
CA ARG A 107 -10.48 13.76 -10.55
C ARG A 107 -9.93 12.48 -9.96
N MET A 108 -10.24 12.21 -8.70
CA MET A 108 -9.76 10.99 -8.05
C MET A 108 -10.37 9.77 -8.74
N ALA A 109 -9.51 8.96 -9.34
CA ALA A 109 -9.95 7.82 -10.15
C ALA A 109 -9.90 6.52 -9.33
N TRP A 110 -10.69 6.47 -8.27
CA TRP A 110 -10.67 5.33 -7.35
C TRP A 110 -10.99 4.01 -8.04
N ASN A 111 -11.75 4.05 -9.11
CA ASN A 111 -12.13 2.83 -9.83
C ASN A 111 -11.01 2.31 -10.73
N GLU A 112 -9.90 3.01 -10.82
CA GLU A 112 -8.81 2.61 -11.70
C GLU A 112 -7.56 2.20 -10.93
N ILE A 113 -7.60 2.19 -9.60
CA ILE A 113 -6.36 1.96 -8.84
C ILE A 113 -5.96 0.48 -8.77
N ILE A 114 -6.89 -0.44 -8.96
CA ILE A 114 -6.57 -1.87 -8.91
C ILE A 114 -5.62 -2.22 -10.05
N GLY A 115 -4.53 -2.92 -9.71
CA GLY A 115 -3.53 -3.32 -10.69
C GLY A 115 -2.44 -2.28 -10.90
N LYS A 116 -2.58 -1.10 -10.31
CA LYS A 116 -1.57 -0.07 -10.47
C LYS A 116 -0.37 -0.34 -9.56
N THR A 117 0.77 0.12 -10.00
CA THR A 117 2.03 -0.07 -9.28
C THR A 117 2.67 1.27 -9.03
N GLY A 118 3.56 1.30 -8.06
CA GLY A 118 4.30 2.51 -7.74
C GLY A 118 5.38 2.22 -6.74
N LYS A 119 5.99 3.28 -6.22
CA LYS A 119 7.02 3.16 -5.18
C LYS A 119 6.58 3.94 -3.97
N VAL A 120 6.97 3.42 -2.81
CA VAL A 120 6.55 4.01 -1.54
C VAL A 120 7.70 3.89 -0.55
N LYS A 121 7.85 4.92 0.28
CA LYS A 121 8.83 4.89 1.37
C LYS A 121 8.13 4.38 2.61
N ILE A 122 8.71 3.34 3.20
CA ILE A 122 8.17 2.67 4.38
C ILE A 122 9.22 2.76 5.47
N ALA A 123 8.78 2.93 6.70
CA ALA A 123 9.66 2.85 7.87
C ALA A 123 8.89 2.21 9.00
N PRO A 124 9.58 1.45 9.88
CA PRO A 124 8.90 0.88 11.02
C PRO A 124 8.46 1.98 12.00
N ARG A 125 7.32 1.77 12.61
CA ARG A 125 6.78 2.67 13.63
C ARG A 125 6.35 1.84 14.82
N GLU A 126 6.78 2.25 15.99
CA GLU A 126 6.40 1.56 17.23
C GLU A 126 5.23 2.25 17.88
N TYR A 127 4.30 1.45 18.34
CA TYR A 127 3.13 1.97 19.04
C TYR A 127 2.64 0.90 20.02
N ASN A 128 2.51 1.25 21.28
CA ASN A 128 2.06 0.34 22.33
C ASN A 128 2.84 -0.97 22.35
N GLY A 129 4.15 -0.90 22.16
CA GLY A 129 4.99 -2.08 22.20
C GLY A 129 4.99 -2.92 20.94
N ASN A 130 4.24 -2.54 19.92
CA ASN A 130 4.19 -3.25 18.65
C ASN A 130 4.86 -2.42 17.57
N THR A 131 5.42 -3.11 16.58
CA THR A 131 6.06 -2.46 15.45
C THR A 131 5.17 -2.62 14.22
N TYR A 132 4.93 -1.53 13.54
CA TYR A 132 4.10 -1.49 12.34
C TYR A 132 4.89 -0.96 11.17
N ASN A 133 4.53 -1.40 9.96
CA ASN A 133 5.07 -0.84 8.73
C ASN A 133 4.27 0.41 8.42
N ASP A 134 4.94 1.55 8.38
CA ASP A 134 4.27 2.83 8.23
C ASP A 134 4.67 3.46 6.90
N VAL A 135 3.68 3.93 6.15
CA VAL A 135 3.92 4.63 4.89
C VAL A 135 4.34 6.05 5.21
N LYS A 136 5.55 6.41 4.82
CA LYS A 136 6.06 7.75 5.06
C LYS A 136 5.70 8.69 3.92
N GLU A 137 5.87 8.23 2.68
CA GLU A 137 5.48 9.02 1.53
C GLU A 137 5.43 8.13 0.30
N PHE A 138 4.61 8.54 -0.65
CA PHE A 138 4.62 7.91 -1.96
C PHE A 138 5.66 8.60 -2.82
N ILE A 139 6.39 7.83 -3.60
CA ILE A 139 7.46 8.37 -4.42
C ILE A 139 6.87 8.79 -5.75
N VAL A 140 6.91 10.08 -6.02
CA VAL A 140 6.35 10.64 -7.24
C VAL A 140 7.42 10.58 -8.32
N PRO A 141 7.11 9.98 -9.48
CA PRO A 141 8.06 10.02 -10.58
C PRO A 141 8.31 11.47 -10.94
N SER A 142 9.57 11.83 -11.05
CA SER A 142 9.95 13.19 -11.38
C SER A 142 10.74 13.19 -12.67
N LEU A 143 10.94 14.38 -13.22
CA LEU A 143 11.75 14.50 -14.42
C LEU A 143 13.15 13.97 -14.18
N ASP A 144 13.66 14.15 -12.98
CA ASP A 144 15.00 13.65 -12.65
C ASP A 144 15.05 12.14 -12.72
N ASN A 145 14.00 11.48 -12.28
CA ASN A 145 13.95 10.03 -12.32
C ASN A 145 13.75 9.51 -13.73
N ILE A 146 13.11 10.32 -14.57
CA ILE A 146 12.80 9.90 -15.93
C ILE A 146 13.98 10.12 -16.85
N GLN A 147 14.74 11.19 -16.63
CA GLN A 147 15.79 11.60 -17.53
C GLN A 147 16.87 10.58 -17.78
N PRO A 148 17.30 9.79 -16.82
CA PRO A 148 18.35 8.83 -17.11
C PRO A 148 18.06 7.92 -18.26
N GLN A 149 16.86 7.90 -18.70
CA GLN A 149 16.50 7.01 -19.78
C GLN A 149 16.54 7.66 -21.13
N SER A 150 16.59 8.93 -21.21
CA SER A 150 16.49 9.54 -22.51
C SER A 150 17.66 10.39 -22.80
N ASN A 151 17.20 10.43 -22.49
CA ASN A 151 17.60 11.27 -23.04
C ASN A 151 17.61 11.98 -23.54
N ALA A 152 17.37 11.96 -23.26
CA ALA A 152 17.43 12.68 -23.65
C ALA A 152 17.48 13.42 -23.91
N GLN A 153 17.63 13.56 -23.63
CA GLN A 153 17.76 14.31 -23.88
C GLN A 153 17.70 14.93 -24.37
N GLN A 154 17.57 14.90 -24.22
CA GLN A 154 17.58 15.61 -24.60
C GLN A 154 17.19 16.29 -25.00
N GLN A 155 16.82 16.23 -24.92
CA GLN A 155 16.60 17.00 -25.33
C GLN A 155 16.54 17.96 -25.34
N TRP A 156 16.61 18.07 -25.09
CA TRP A 156 16.81 19.16 -25.12
C TRP A 156 17.40 19.76 -25.34
N GLY A 157 17.27 19.48 -25.01
CA GLY A 157 17.96 19.96 -25.28
C GLY A 157 18.04 20.37 -25.92
N ASN A 158 17.93 20.22 -25.96
CA ASN A 158 18.05 20.78 -26.46
C ASN A 158 17.63 21.54 -26.80
N TRP A 159 17.19 21.47 -26.53
CA TRP A 159 16.94 22.33 -26.83
C TRP A 159 17.40 23.21 -27.03
N ASN A 160 17.75 22.99 -26.79
CA ASN A 160 18.30 23.58 -26.95
C ASN A 160 18.53 23.90 -27.37
N LYS A 161 18.39 23.68 -27.27
CA LYS A 161 18.79 23.78 -27.61
C LYS A 161 19.14 24.11 -27.96
#